data_b6caa79c6fda8c234a104147cbb7f520
#
_entry.id   b6caa79c6fda8c234a104147cbb7f520
#
_cell.length_a   1.000
_cell.length_b   1.000
_cell.length_c   1.000
_cell.angle_alpha   90.00
_cell.angle_beta   90.00
_cell.angle_gamma   90.00
#
_symmetry.space_group_name_H-M   'P 1'
#
loop_
_entity.id
_entity.type
_entity.pdbx_description
1 polymer ?
#
loop_
_entity_poly.entity_id
_entity_poly.type
_entity_poly.pdbx_seq_one_letter_code
_entity_poly.pdbx_strand_id
1 'polypeptide(L)'
;MSVLTRKTFIEGASAFALTFGRRMFAAPSGWIPPKKPNLVFGVLADTHLRISRDGGYDGRNWPDKYLVSALEYFRSQNVDAVVHCGNMADRGVIDEMRFHADAMRRVFKDDRSTDGRKVVKLFINGNHDVEGGGYGAGFRLEQIWPDPDERKKHLLSSDMAGNWLRIWGEPHEAVWHREVKGYHFFGCDWGRDETAFAEMIDANRGTCRLDEGTKPFFFITHDITHDAFNKFIGGCPNAFGLFGHWHQSAANWNTIHMLNETTPSIQCPALYPLFGDGKWLGGGDKYISKAPLEGKLQGGQWRQGLVVRLYDDLLVIERREFGEGGSLGLDWVMPLGKRDPHPFSNDELKKVIGEPQFRKGAKLEVVEEASASPCLRVRIPLADGNPDSRVYAYEVVVIGETGSKKLFKAVYAAGCNMGIGHEPNKGVTTLEIPKAELPPGESLTVAVRPLTSLGTSGRPIITDFKV
;
A
#
# COMPACT_ATOMS: atom_id res chain seq x y z
N MET A 1 1.46 31.38 19.89
CA MET A 1 0.81 30.10 19.50
C MET A 1 -0.59 30.10 20.05
N SER A 2 -1.60 30.40 19.24
CA SER A 2 -3.00 30.34 19.66
C SER A 2 -3.48 28.90 19.58
N VAL A 3 -3.88 28.35 20.69
CA VAL A 3 -4.50 27.02 20.77
C VAL A 3 -5.88 27.13 20.11
N LEU A 4 -6.02 26.54 18.93
CA LEU A 4 -7.33 26.36 18.29
C LEU A 4 -8.19 25.50 19.21
N THR A 5 -9.29 26.05 19.70
CA THR A 5 -10.20 25.30 20.54
C THR A 5 -10.95 24.24 19.72
N ARG A 6 -11.34 23.13 20.36
CA ARG A 6 -12.12 22.05 19.75
C ARG A 6 -13.38 22.55 19.03
N LYS A 7 -13.96 23.65 19.50
CA LYS A 7 -15.15 24.30 18.91
C LYS A 7 -14.83 24.94 17.56
N THR A 8 -13.72 25.67 17.45
CA THR A 8 -13.26 26.32 16.21
C THR A 8 -12.90 25.29 15.14
N PHE A 9 -12.36 24.12 15.57
CA PHE A 9 -12.06 23.02 14.69
C PHE A 9 -13.33 22.35 14.13
N ILE A 10 -14.36 22.14 14.98
CA ILE A 10 -15.65 21.56 14.57
C ILE A 10 -16.41 22.51 13.63
N GLU A 11 -16.40 23.79 13.90
CA GLU A 11 -17.03 24.81 13.02
C GLU A 11 -16.28 24.94 11.71
N GLY A 12 -14.95 24.86 11.71
CA GLY A 12 -14.12 24.81 10.51
C GLY A 12 -14.33 23.54 9.69
N ALA A 13 -14.44 22.37 10.33
CA ALA A 13 -14.70 21.12 9.66
C ALA A 13 -16.12 21.05 9.07
N SER A 14 -17.11 21.60 9.77
CA SER A 14 -18.50 21.68 9.26
C SER A 14 -18.63 22.69 8.10
N ALA A 15 -17.93 23.82 8.16
CA ALA A 15 -17.87 24.78 7.06
C ALA A 15 -17.10 24.20 5.87
N PHE A 16 -16.04 23.43 6.13
CA PHE A 16 -15.29 22.72 5.10
C PHE A 16 -16.14 21.66 4.41
N ALA A 17 -16.92 20.87 5.16
CA ALA A 17 -17.83 19.88 4.61
C ALA A 17 -19.00 20.49 3.80
N LEU A 18 -19.50 21.66 4.20
CA LEU A 18 -20.61 22.35 3.50
C LEU A 18 -20.17 23.08 2.24
N THR A 19 -18.94 23.61 2.19
CA THR A 19 -18.41 24.33 1.02
C THR A 19 -17.86 23.38 -0.07
N PHE A 20 -17.45 22.17 0.30
CA PHE A 20 -16.88 21.18 -0.61
C PHE A 20 -17.84 20.03 -0.98
N GLY A 21 -19.13 20.20 -0.82
CA GLY A 21 -20.20 19.20 -1.00
C GLY A 21 -20.26 18.45 -2.34
N ARG A 22 -19.22 18.48 -3.16
CA ARG A 22 -19.12 17.71 -4.41
C ARG A 22 -17.76 17.11 -4.76
N ARG A 23 -16.66 17.30 -3.97
CA ARG A 23 -15.31 16.90 -4.44
C ARG A 23 -14.32 16.51 -3.33
N MET A 24 -14.72 15.92 -2.20
CA MET A 24 -13.73 15.42 -1.26
C MET A 24 -13.35 13.97 -1.58
N PHE A 25 -12.17 13.77 -2.17
CA PHE A 25 -11.57 12.47 -2.43
C PHE A 25 -10.37 12.19 -1.51
N ALA A 26 -10.01 13.18 -0.69
CA ALA A 26 -8.94 13.07 0.30
C ALA A 26 -9.27 13.95 1.51
N ALA A 27 -8.95 13.48 2.70
CA ALA A 27 -9.13 14.22 3.94
C ALA A 27 -7.82 14.25 4.74
N PRO A 28 -7.60 15.28 5.58
CA PRO A 28 -6.47 15.28 6.50
C PRO A 28 -6.39 13.95 7.25
N SER A 29 -5.18 13.43 7.41
CA SER A 29 -4.98 12.18 8.13
C SER A 29 -5.63 12.22 9.51
N GLY A 30 -6.38 11.16 9.83
CA GLY A 30 -7.17 11.10 11.05
C GLY A 30 -8.44 11.95 11.03
N TRP A 31 -8.85 12.47 9.86
CA TRP A 31 -10.18 13.05 9.72
C TRP A 31 -11.23 11.96 9.95
N ILE A 32 -12.06 12.18 10.95
CA ILE A 32 -13.16 11.29 11.29
C ILE A 32 -14.44 12.08 11.02
N PRO A 33 -15.33 11.59 10.14
CA PRO A 33 -16.66 12.16 10.00
C PRO A 33 -17.34 12.30 11.38
N PRO A 34 -18.18 13.29 11.60
CA PRO A 34 -18.85 13.51 12.89
C PRO A 34 -19.79 12.36 13.29
N LYS A 35 -20.06 11.44 12.39
CA LYS A 35 -20.88 10.24 12.63
C LYS A 35 -20.00 9.03 12.97
N LYS A 36 -20.55 8.12 13.77
CA LYS A 36 -19.92 6.81 14.03
C LYS A 36 -19.93 5.99 12.73
N PRO A 37 -18.82 5.32 12.37
CA PRO A 37 -18.82 4.41 11.22
C PRO A 37 -19.73 3.20 11.46
N ASN A 38 -20.39 2.75 10.41
CA ASN A 38 -21.23 1.56 10.43
C ASN A 38 -20.38 0.28 10.54
N LEU A 39 -19.22 0.28 9.86
CA LEU A 39 -18.28 -0.81 9.83
C LEU A 39 -16.85 -0.26 9.85
N VAL A 40 -15.96 -0.90 10.60
CA VAL A 40 -14.53 -0.62 10.63
C VAL A 40 -13.78 -1.94 10.45
N PHE A 41 -12.82 -1.99 9.55
CA PHE A 41 -11.95 -3.15 9.44
C PHE A 41 -10.51 -2.76 9.12
N GLY A 42 -9.56 -3.57 9.62
CA GLY A 42 -8.15 -3.46 9.29
C GLY A 42 -7.82 -4.32 8.07
N VAL A 43 -6.85 -3.90 7.26
CA VAL A 43 -6.41 -4.65 6.07
C VAL A 43 -4.90 -4.81 6.08
N LEU A 44 -4.46 -6.04 5.94
CA LEU A 44 -3.06 -6.46 5.80
C LEU A 44 -2.89 -7.31 4.55
N ALA A 45 -1.67 -7.34 4.02
CA ALA A 45 -1.24 -8.25 2.98
C ALA A 45 0.24 -8.60 3.17
N ASP A 46 0.65 -9.71 2.61
CA ASP A 46 2.05 -10.03 2.41
C ASP A 46 2.88 -9.87 3.69
N THR A 47 2.47 -10.57 4.75
CA THR A 47 3.18 -10.57 6.04
C THR A 47 4.49 -11.37 5.97
N HIS A 48 4.51 -12.47 5.20
CA HIS A 48 5.68 -13.32 4.97
C HIS A 48 6.44 -13.70 6.24
N LEU A 49 5.73 -14.19 7.24
CA LEU A 49 6.39 -14.71 8.45
C LEU A 49 7.28 -15.90 8.11
N ARG A 50 8.43 -15.99 8.79
CA ARG A 50 9.48 -16.98 8.46
C ARG A 50 9.89 -17.81 9.63
N ILE A 51 10.16 -19.10 9.37
CA ILE A 51 10.99 -19.90 10.24
C ILE A 51 12.48 -19.60 9.99
N SER A 52 13.32 -19.80 11.02
CA SER A 52 14.77 -19.80 10.91
C SER A 52 15.29 -21.19 10.49
N ARG A 53 16.60 -21.29 10.21
CA ARG A 53 17.23 -22.57 9.80
C ARG A 53 17.12 -23.68 10.82
N ASP A 54 17.01 -23.35 12.09
CA ASP A 54 16.80 -24.32 13.19
C ASP A 54 15.33 -24.65 13.42
N GLY A 55 14.44 -24.20 12.53
CA GLY A 55 13.00 -24.44 12.62
C GLY A 55 12.24 -23.52 13.56
N GLY A 56 12.96 -22.65 14.29
CA GLY A 56 12.34 -21.63 15.14
C GLY A 56 11.88 -20.42 14.35
N TYR A 57 11.37 -19.43 15.05
CA TYR A 57 10.98 -18.15 14.45
C TYR A 57 12.19 -17.28 14.09
N ASP A 58 12.30 -16.81 12.86
CA ASP A 58 13.36 -15.89 12.45
C ASP A 58 13.04 -14.43 12.82
N GLY A 59 13.14 -14.14 14.12
CA GLY A 59 12.89 -12.78 14.64
C GLY A 59 13.92 -11.73 14.24
N ARG A 60 15.01 -12.09 13.57
CA ARG A 60 16.05 -11.15 13.15
C ARG A 60 15.63 -10.37 11.90
N ASN A 61 14.97 -11.05 10.97
CA ASN A 61 14.55 -10.45 9.70
C ASN A 61 13.08 -10.03 9.71
N TRP A 62 12.27 -10.61 10.60
CA TRP A 62 10.83 -10.43 10.65
C TRP A 62 10.35 -10.42 12.07
N PRO A 63 10.40 -9.29 12.69
CA PRO A 63 9.77 -9.20 13.99
C PRO A 63 8.26 -9.33 13.81
N ASP A 64 7.69 -10.32 14.46
CA ASP A 64 6.25 -10.36 14.74
C ASP A 64 5.77 -9.04 15.35
N LYS A 65 6.69 -8.23 15.87
CA LYS A 65 6.42 -6.90 16.44
C LYS A 65 5.64 -6.00 15.47
N TYR A 66 5.90 -6.06 14.16
CA TYR A 66 5.18 -5.22 13.20
C TYR A 66 3.78 -5.73 12.94
N LEU A 67 3.61 -7.05 12.85
CA LEU A 67 2.28 -7.66 12.80
C LEU A 67 1.50 -7.32 14.07
N VAL A 68 2.14 -7.48 15.23
CA VAL A 68 1.52 -7.13 16.51
C VAL A 68 1.20 -5.64 16.59
N SER A 69 2.11 -4.76 16.19
CA SER A 69 1.87 -3.31 16.15
C SER A 69 0.68 -2.94 15.26
N ALA A 70 0.55 -3.58 14.09
CA ALA A 70 -0.60 -3.38 13.20
C ALA A 70 -1.90 -3.87 13.84
N LEU A 71 -1.89 -5.06 14.41
CA LEU A 71 -3.05 -5.65 15.07
C LEU A 71 -3.46 -4.86 16.32
N GLU A 72 -2.51 -4.38 17.14
CA GLU A 72 -2.78 -3.50 18.28
C GLU A 72 -3.40 -2.18 17.84
N TYR A 73 -2.90 -1.63 16.74
CA TYR A 73 -3.52 -0.45 16.15
C TYR A 73 -4.96 -0.73 15.73
N PHE A 74 -5.21 -1.83 15.00
CA PHE A 74 -6.57 -2.23 14.61
C PHE A 74 -7.47 -2.42 15.83
N ARG A 75 -6.96 -3.06 16.89
CA ARG A 75 -7.68 -3.21 18.15
C ARG A 75 -8.02 -1.86 18.78
N SER A 76 -7.09 -0.90 18.75
CA SER A 76 -7.34 0.47 19.25
C SER A 76 -8.41 1.21 18.44
N GLN A 77 -8.56 0.87 17.16
CA GLN A 77 -9.61 1.41 16.28
C GLN A 77 -10.96 0.69 16.45
N ASN A 78 -11.05 -0.32 17.32
CA ASN A 78 -12.24 -1.15 17.53
C ASN A 78 -12.77 -1.75 16.23
N VAL A 79 -11.89 -2.36 15.43
CA VAL A 79 -12.31 -2.99 14.16
C VAL A 79 -13.32 -4.11 14.38
N ASP A 80 -14.23 -4.27 13.44
CA ASP A 80 -15.23 -5.34 13.38
C ASP A 80 -14.68 -6.58 12.67
N ALA A 81 -13.67 -6.39 11.83
CA ALA A 81 -12.98 -7.47 11.10
C ALA A 81 -11.51 -7.14 10.84
N VAL A 82 -10.72 -8.17 10.60
CA VAL A 82 -9.38 -8.07 10.02
C VAL A 82 -9.40 -8.82 8.69
N VAL A 83 -9.01 -8.12 7.63
CA VAL A 83 -8.79 -8.69 6.28
C VAL A 83 -7.31 -8.98 6.11
N HIS A 84 -6.98 -10.15 5.54
CA HIS A 84 -5.64 -10.45 5.08
C HIS A 84 -5.67 -10.94 3.63
N CYS A 85 -4.99 -10.21 2.75
CA CYS A 85 -5.02 -10.45 1.30
C CYS A 85 -3.95 -11.48 0.84
N GLY A 86 -3.63 -12.48 1.67
CA GLY A 86 -2.71 -13.56 1.33
C GLY A 86 -1.25 -13.30 1.71
N ASN A 87 -0.42 -14.35 1.58
CA ASN A 87 0.99 -14.40 1.94
C ASN A 87 1.23 -14.11 3.44
N MET A 88 0.52 -14.83 4.30
CA MET A 88 0.75 -14.85 5.74
C MET A 88 2.07 -15.56 6.08
N ALA A 89 2.31 -16.71 5.43
CA ALA A 89 3.56 -17.46 5.49
C ALA A 89 4.47 -17.10 4.30
N ASP A 90 5.79 -17.18 4.49
CA ASP A 90 6.76 -16.90 3.43
C ASP A 90 7.08 -18.15 2.57
N ARG A 91 6.99 -19.34 3.16
CA ARG A 91 7.32 -20.60 2.50
C ARG A 91 6.19 -21.62 2.55
N GLY A 92 4.99 -21.21 2.96
CA GLY A 92 3.86 -22.10 3.10
C GLY A 92 4.05 -23.14 4.19
N VAL A 93 4.82 -22.85 5.23
CA VAL A 93 5.09 -23.76 6.35
C VAL A 93 4.05 -23.56 7.45
N ILE A 94 3.60 -24.67 8.04
CA ILE A 94 2.60 -24.70 9.11
C ILE A 94 2.98 -23.77 10.26
N ASP A 95 4.24 -23.78 10.68
CA ASP A 95 4.71 -22.98 11.81
C ASP A 95 4.73 -21.47 11.47
N GLU A 96 4.99 -21.09 10.23
CA GLU A 96 4.89 -19.69 9.79
C GLU A 96 3.44 -19.17 9.93
N MET A 97 2.46 -19.96 9.52
CA MET A 97 1.05 -19.63 9.71
C MET A 97 0.65 -19.59 11.20
N ARG A 98 1.22 -20.51 12.04
CA ARG A 98 0.99 -20.48 13.49
C ARG A 98 1.48 -19.18 14.12
N PHE A 99 2.64 -18.68 13.73
CA PHE A 99 3.14 -17.38 14.24
C PHE A 99 2.14 -16.24 13.97
N HIS A 100 1.52 -16.25 12.78
CA HIS A 100 0.49 -15.27 12.45
C HIS A 100 -0.74 -15.44 13.37
N ALA A 101 -1.21 -16.66 13.52
CA ALA A 101 -2.36 -16.96 14.38
C ALA A 101 -2.11 -16.62 15.85
N ASP A 102 -0.89 -16.87 16.35
CA ASP A 102 -0.51 -16.55 17.72
C ASP A 102 -0.44 -15.04 17.95
N ALA A 103 0.03 -14.27 16.97
CA ALA A 103 -0.04 -12.81 17.01
C ALA A 103 -1.49 -12.31 17.10
N MET A 104 -2.38 -12.88 16.27
CA MET A 104 -3.82 -12.57 16.32
C MET A 104 -4.42 -12.87 17.70
N ARG A 105 -4.20 -14.08 18.27
CA ARG A 105 -4.72 -14.48 19.58
C ARG A 105 -4.18 -13.61 20.71
N ARG A 106 -2.91 -13.21 20.62
CA ARG A 106 -2.27 -12.33 21.60
C ARG A 106 -2.96 -10.97 21.66
N VAL A 107 -3.28 -10.41 20.51
CA VAL A 107 -3.89 -9.07 20.41
C VAL A 107 -5.41 -9.12 20.58
N PHE A 108 -6.08 -9.98 19.85
CA PHE A 108 -7.53 -10.17 19.90
C PHE A 108 -7.88 -11.40 20.71
N LYS A 109 -7.76 -11.30 22.02
CA LYS A 109 -8.09 -12.39 22.92
C LYS A 109 -9.54 -12.83 22.69
N ASP A 110 -9.74 -14.14 22.49
CA ASP A 110 -11.04 -14.74 22.17
C ASP A 110 -11.73 -14.11 20.94
N ASP A 111 -10.93 -13.67 19.96
CA ASP A 111 -11.38 -12.95 18.76
C ASP A 111 -12.23 -11.70 19.09
N ARG A 112 -11.85 -10.94 20.14
CA ARG A 112 -12.63 -9.79 20.58
C ARG A 112 -11.84 -8.48 20.54
N SER A 113 -12.54 -7.41 20.16
CA SER A 113 -12.06 -6.03 20.26
C SER A 113 -12.08 -5.54 21.72
N THR A 114 -11.64 -4.30 21.95
CA THR A 114 -11.60 -3.71 23.31
C THR A 114 -12.98 -3.53 23.94
N ASP A 115 -14.00 -3.33 23.13
CA ASP A 115 -15.41 -3.21 23.58
C ASP A 115 -16.15 -4.56 23.67
N GLY A 116 -15.42 -5.68 23.49
CA GLY A 116 -15.93 -7.04 23.64
C GLY A 116 -16.66 -7.59 22.42
N ARG A 117 -16.79 -6.84 21.32
CA ARG A 117 -17.39 -7.34 20.07
C ARG A 117 -16.49 -8.37 19.40
N LYS A 118 -17.10 -9.34 18.74
CA LYS A 118 -16.37 -10.32 17.94
C LYS A 118 -15.68 -9.61 16.76
N VAL A 119 -14.42 -9.93 16.54
CA VAL A 119 -13.63 -9.53 15.35
C VAL A 119 -13.61 -10.69 14.39
N VAL A 120 -14.09 -10.47 13.17
CA VAL A 120 -14.17 -11.51 12.13
C VAL A 120 -12.85 -11.59 11.37
N LYS A 121 -12.34 -12.79 11.17
CA LYS A 121 -11.17 -13.04 10.32
C LYS A 121 -11.66 -13.23 8.87
N LEU A 122 -11.17 -12.39 7.96
CA LEU A 122 -11.50 -12.40 6.54
C LEU A 122 -10.20 -12.64 5.76
N PHE A 123 -9.69 -13.87 5.84
CA PHE A 123 -8.38 -14.24 5.33
C PHE A 123 -8.49 -15.11 4.08
N ILE A 124 -7.56 -14.89 3.17
CA ILE A 124 -7.30 -15.73 2.02
C ILE A 124 -5.84 -16.17 2.03
N ASN A 125 -5.52 -17.24 1.32
CA ASN A 125 -4.16 -17.67 1.08
C ASN A 125 -3.61 -17.01 -0.20
N GLY A 126 -2.34 -16.58 -0.15
CA GLY A 126 -1.57 -16.12 -1.31
C GLY A 126 -0.74 -17.25 -1.92
N ASN A 127 0.04 -16.94 -2.95
CA ASN A 127 0.89 -17.92 -3.63
C ASN A 127 1.94 -18.55 -2.69
N HIS A 128 2.54 -17.77 -1.80
CA HIS A 128 3.51 -18.30 -0.82
C HIS A 128 2.87 -19.26 0.19
N ASP A 129 1.60 -19.07 0.54
CA ASP A 129 0.88 -19.94 1.46
C ASP A 129 0.56 -21.31 0.84
N VAL A 130 0.25 -21.36 -0.47
CA VAL A 130 -0.25 -22.57 -1.15
C VAL A 130 0.80 -23.31 -1.98
N GLU A 131 1.77 -22.62 -2.58
CA GLU A 131 2.74 -23.22 -3.49
C GLU A 131 3.92 -23.87 -2.76
N GLY A 132 4.11 -23.55 -1.50
CA GLY A 132 5.04 -24.23 -0.61
C GLY A 132 6.52 -24.12 -1.00
N GLY A 133 7.24 -23.14 -0.44
CA GLY A 133 8.71 -23.20 -0.39
C GLY A 133 9.50 -22.73 -1.59
N GLY A 134 8.86 -22.32 -2.71
CA GLY A 134 9.59 -21.98 -3.94
C GLY A 134 10.24 -20.60 -3.97
N TYR A 135 9.78 -19.65 -3.17
CA TYR A 135 10.12 -18.22 -3.33
C TYR A 135 11.06 -17.64 -2.27
N GLY A 136 11.42 -18.40 -1.26
CA GLY A 136 12.13 -17.87 -0.10
C GLY A 136 13.52 -17.32 -0.40
N ALA A 137 13.73 -16.02 -0.15
CA ALA A 137 15.08 -15.48 -0.05
C ALA A 137 15.78 -16.03 1.20
N GLY A 138 17.04 -16.43 1.06
CA GLY A 138 17.90 -16.87 2.16
C GLY A 138 18.23 -18.34 2.11
N PHE A 139 17.50 -19.22 2.77
CA PHE A 139 17.74 -20.66 2.74
C PHE A 139 16.53 -21.39 2.15
N ARG A 140 16.80 -22.59 1.61
CA ARG A 140 15.75 -23.45 1.07
C ARG A 140 15.26 -24.43 2.14
N LEU A 141 14.00 -24.86 2.07
CA LEU A 141 13.45 -25.82 3.02
C LEU A 141 14.18 -27.16 3.01
N GLU A 142 14.81 -27.54 1.87
CA GLU A 142 15.68 -28.72 1.76
C GLU A 142 16.88 -28.65 2.72
N GLN A 143 17.28 -27.48 3.15
CA GLN A 143 18.39 -27.32 4.11
C GLN A 143 17.96 -27.59 5.56
N ILE A 144 16.65 -27.55 5.84
CA ILE A 144 16.08 -27.93 7.15
C ILE A 144 15.59 -29.36 7.10
N TRP A 145 14.84 -29.71 6.06
CA TRP A 145 14.26 -31.03 5.82
C TRP A 145 14.71 -31.56 4.46
N PRO A 146 15.88 -32.25 4.42
CA PRO A 146 16.41 -32.80 3.17
C PRO A 146 15.51 -33.87 2.55
N ASP A 147 14.85 -34.66 3.40
CA ASP A 147 13.89 -35.68 2.97
C ASP A 147 12.60 -35.01 2.46
N PRO A 148 12.19 -35.27 1.18
CA PRO A 148 10.97 -34.69 0.62
C PRO A 148 9.69 -35.08 1.35
N ASP A 149 9.59 -36.35 1.84
CA ASP A 149 8.39 -36.83 2.52
C ASP A 149 8.28 -36.20 3.92
N GLU A 150 9.39 -36.02 4.61
CA GLU A 150 9.42 -35.28 5.87
C GLU A 150 9.07 -33.81 5.64
N ARG A 151 9.72 -33.17 4.67
CA ARG A 151 9.44 -31.78 4.32
C ARG A 151 7.97 -31.52 4.02
N LYS A 152 7.32 -32.44 3.27
CA LYS A 152 5.90 -32.34 2.93
C LYS A 152 4.99 -32.25 4.16
N LYS A 153 5.34 -32.90 5.27
CA LYS A 153 4.54 -32.87 6.52
C LYS A 153 4.49 -31.49 7.15
N HIS A 154 5.46 -30.65 6.86
CA HIS A 154 5.54 -29.29 7.39
C HIS A 154 4.86 -28.23 6.49
N LEU A 155 4.41 -28.60 5.28
CA LEU A 155 3.76 -27.68 4.37
C LEU A 155 2.27 -27.55 4.66
N LEU A 156 1.76 -26.32 4.61
CA LEU A 156 0.32 -26.02 4.71
C LEU A 156 -0.48 -26.78 3.65
N SER A 157 0.03 -26.81 2.42
CA SER A 157 -0.62 -27.44 1.27
C SER A 157 -0.74 -28.95 1.37
N SER A 158 -0.01 -29.62 2.26
CA SER A 158 -0.10 -31.09 2.45
C SER A 158 -1.48 -31.54 2.95
N ASP A 159 -2.13 -30.73 3.75
CA ASP A 159 -3.50 -30.89 4.26
C ASP A 159 -4.03 -29.48 4.63
N MET A 160 -4.33 -28.67 3.63
CA MET A 160 -4.71 -27.27 3.84
C MET A 160 -5.91 -27.16 4.80
N ALA A 161 -6.93 -27.95 4.60
CA ALA A 161 -8.14 -27.89 5.42
C ALA A 161 -7.87 -28.27 6.89
N GLY A 162 -7.16 -29.38 7.10
CA GLY A 162 -6.82 -29.84 8.46
C GLY A 162 -5.81 -28.91 9.15
N ASN A 163 -4.81 -28.40 8.43
CA ASN A 163 -3.84 -27.46 8.96
C ASN A 163 -4.53 -26.14 9.35
N TRP A 164 -5.38 -25.62 8.49
CA TRP A 164 -6.13 -24.39 8.76
C TRP A 164 -7.02 -24.55 10.00
N LEU A 165 -7.79 -25.63 10.07
CA LEU A 165 -8.66 -25.90 11.24
C LEU A 165 -7.85 -25.99 12.53
N ARG A 166 -6.69 -26.66 12.52
CA ARG A 166 -5.80 -26.75 13.70
C ARG A 166 -5.22 -25.40 14.12
N ILE A 167 -4.91 -24.54 13.14
CA ILE A 167 -4.26 -23.25 13.39
C ILE A 167 -5.30 -22.19 13.78
N TRP A 168 -6.38 -22.07 13.04
CA TRP A 168 -7.34 -20.99 13.18
C TRP A 168 -8.58 -21.33 14.01
N GLY A 169 -8.85 -22.64 14.22
CA GLY A 169 -10.04 -23.12 14.94
C GLY A 169 -11.34 -23.01 14.15
N GLU A 170 -11.25 -22.77 12.83
CA GLU A 170 -12.39 -22.64 11.92
C GLU A 170 -12.12 -23.38 10.60
N PRO A 171 -13.15 -23.85 9.88
CA PRO A 171 -12.98 -24.53 8.60
C PRO A 171 -12.30 -23.63 7.56
N HIS A 172 -11.45 -24.26 6.72
CA HIS A 172 -10.91 -23.61 5.53
C HIS A 172 -11.91 -23.67 4.38
N GLU A 173 -12.12 -22.54 3.76
CA GLU A 173 -12.87 -22.43 2.51
C GLU A 173 -12.03 -21.60 1.54
N ALA A 174 -11.65 -22.20 0.41
CA ALA A 174 -10.79 -21.54 -0.58
C ALA A 174 -11.52 -20.44 -1.36
N VAL A 175 -12.83 -20.55 -1.45
CA VAL A 175 -13.73 -19.52 -1.98
C VAL A 175 -14.86 -19.38 -0.97
N TRP A 176 -15.08 -18.18 -0.47
CA TRP A 176 -16.02 -17.94 0.62
C TRP A 176 -16.79 -16.64 0.51
N HIS A 177 -17.98 -16.63 1.11
CA HIS A 177 -18.79 -15.45 1.38
C HIS A 177 -18.98 -15.29 2.90
N ARG A 178 -18.79 -14.08 3.40
CA ARG A 178 -19.01 -13.71 4.80
C ARG A 178 -19.78 -12.41 4.88
N GLU A 179 -20.59 -12.28 5.93
CA GLU A 179 -21.28 -11.05 6.26
C GLU A 179 -20.75 -10.49 7.58
N VAL A 180 -20.43 -9.20 7.60
CA VAL A 180 -20.05 -8.48 8.81
C VAL A 180 -20.92 -7.23 8.92
N LYS A 181 -21.78 -7.18 9.92
CA LYS A 181 -22.71 -6.07 10.20
C LYS A 181 -23.58 -5.68 8.98
N GLY A 182 -23.99 -6.65 8.19
CA GLY A 182 -24.82 -6.43 7.00
C GLY A 182 -24.04 -5.93 5.77
N TYR A 183 -22.71 -6.07 5.77
CA TYR A 183 -21.84 -5.85 4.63
C TYR A 183 -21.24 -7.16 4.16
N HIS A 184 -21.17 -7.37 2.86
CA HIS A 184 -20.77 -8.63 2.25
C HIS A 184 -19.30 -8.60 1.83
N PHE A 185 -18.60 -9.67 2.15
CA PHE A 185 -17.21 -9.92 1.79
C PHE A 185 -17.12 -11.27 1.07
N PHE A 186 -16.43 -11.28 -0.05
CA PHE A 186 -16.17 -12.46 -0.85
C PHE A 186 -14.66 -12.66 -0.96
N GLY A 187 -14.17 -13.85 -0.69
CA GLY A 187 -12.73 -14.13 -0.72
C GLY A 187 -12.41 -15.32 -1.62
N CYS A 188 -11.24 -15.27 -2.25
CA CYS A 188 -10.72 -16.33 -3.10
C CYS A 188 -9.22 -16.52 -2.87
N ASP A 189 -8.82 -17.73 -2.51
CA ASP A 189 -7.42 -18.14 -2.39
C ASP A 189 -6.70 -18.11 -3.73
N TRP A 190 -5.39 -17.91 -3.69
CA TRP A 190 -4.52 -18.01 -4.86
C TRP A 190 -4.65 -19.37 -5.56
N GLY A 191 -4.59 -19.35 -6.90
CA GLY A 191 -4.61 -20.54 -7.73
C GLY A 191 -5.95 -21.27 -7.78
N ARG A 192 -7.04 -20.65 -7.27
CA ARG A 192 -8.38 -21.18 -7.40
C ARG A 192 -9.05 -20.71 -8.68
N ASP A 193 -10.07 -21.46 -9.08
CA ASP A 193 -10.84 -21.13 -10.28
C ASP A 193 -11.62 -19.83 -10.07
N GLU A 194 -11.23 -18.81 -10.82
CA GLU A 194 -11.88 -17.51 -10.80
C GLU A 194 -13.33 -17.57 -11.30
N THR A 195 -13.64 -18.53 -12.15
CA THR A 195 -15.00 -18.77 -12.60
C THR A 195 -15.87 -19.13 -11.40
N ALA A 196 -15.41 -20.07 -10.56
CA ALA A 196 -16.13 -20.46 -9.34
C ALA A 196 -16.31 -19.29 -8.37
N PHE A 197 -15.31 -18.39 -8.27
CA PHE A 197 -15.41 -17.18 -7.46
C PHE A 197 -16.44 -16.21 -8.02
N ALA A 198 -16.41 -15.96 -9.32
CA ALA A 198 -17.36 -15.10 -10.01
C ALA A 198 -18.80 -15.65 -9.93
N GLU A 199 -18.96 -16.96 -10.11
CA GLU A 199 -20.25 -17.64 -9.98
C GLU A 199 -20.80 -17.53 -8.56
N MET A 200 -19.96 -17.62 -7.53
CA MET A 200 -20.39 -17.42 -6.14
C MET A 200 -20.89 -15.99 -5.90
N ILE A 201 -20.21 -14.98 -6.42
CA ILE A 201 -20.67 -13.58 -6.32
C ILE A 201 -22.01 -13.44 -7.05
N ASP A 202 -22.13 -13.99 -8.26
CA ASP A 202 -23.35 -13.90 -9.06
C ASP A 202 -24.52 -14.60 -8.39
N ALA A 203 -24.31 -15.79 -7.84
CA ALA A 203 -25.33 -16.54 -7.09
C ALA A 203 -25.84 -15.78 -5.85
N ASN A 204 -25.02 -14.93 -5.27
CA ASN A 204 -25.39 -14.08 -4.12
C ASN A 204 -25.90 -12.69 -4.51
N ARG A 205 -25.83 -12.33 -5.78
CA ARG A 205 -26.14 -10.96 -6.29
C ARG A 205 -27.50 -10.45 -5.84
N GLY A 206 -28.55 -11.23 -6.05
CA GLY A 206 -29.92 -10.87 -5.66
C GLY A 206 -30.13 -10.90 -4.14
N THR A 207 -29.68 -11.97 -3.47
CA THR A 207 -29.83 -12.15 -2.02
C THR A 207 -29.10 -11.08 -1.22
N CYS A 208 -27.89 -10.71 -1.66
CA CYS A 208 -27.09 -9.66 -1.06
C CYS A 208 -27.38 -8.25 -1.59
N ARG A 209 -28.26 -8.13 -2.56
CA ARG A 209 -28.68 -6.85 -3.17
C ARG A 209 -27.50 -6.04 -3.75
N LEU A 210 -26.55 -6.75 -4.37
CA LEU A 210 -25.29 -6.15 -4.83
C LEU A 210 -25.49 -5.09 -5.94
N ASP A 211 -26.54 -5.23 -6.73
CA ASP A 211 -26.85 -4.31 -7.84
C ASP A 211 -27.59 -3.05 -7.40
N GLU A 212 -28.15 -3.04 -6.19
CA GLU A 212 -28.94 -1.88 -5.73
C GLU A 212 -28.08 -0.65 -5.42
N GLY A 213 -26.76 -0.83 -5.24
CA GLY A 213 -25.83 0.24 -5.00
C GLY A 213 -26.03 0.99 -3.67
N THR A 214 -26.84 0.44 -2.77
CA THR A 214 -27.15 1.04 -1.46
C THR A 214 -26.04 0.81 -0.44
N LYS A 215 -25.34 -0.34 -0.56
CA LYS A 215 -24.21 -0.70 0.32
C LYS A 215 -23.04 -1.17 -0.52
N PRO A 216 -21.79 -0.88 -0.10
CA PRO A 216 -20.61 -1.47 -0.71
C PRO A 216 -20.49 -2.93 -0.31
N PHE A 217 -19.88 -3.72 -1.20
CA PHE A 217 -19.37 -5.04 -0.90
C PHE A 217 -17.91 -5.16 -1.31
N PHE A 218 -17.21 -6.10 -0.70
CA PHE A 218 -15.78 -6.24 -0.86
C PHE A 218 -15.45 -7.61 -1.44
N PHE A 219 -14.54 -7.65 -2.40
CA PHE A 219 -13.94 -8.88 -2.87
C PHE A 219 -12.44 -8.87 -2.58
N ILE A 220 -11.94 -10.00 -2.13
CA ILE A 220 -10.58 -10.17 -1.61
C ILE A 220 -9.92 -11.25 -2.43
N THR A 221 -8.85 -10.90 -3.14
CA THR A 221 -8.01 -11.81 -3.90
C THR A 221 -6.55 -11.53 -3.58
N HIS A 222 -5.64 -12.46 -3.90
CA HIS A 222 -4.22 -12.17 -3.69
C HIS A 222 -3.63 -11.33 -4.81
N ASP A 223 -4.09 -11.51 -6.04
CA ASP A 223 -3.69 -10.70 -7.20
C ASP A 223 -4.92 -10.26 -8.01
N ILE A 224 -4.77 -9.21 -8.79
CA ILE A 224 -5.85 -8.53 -9.54
C ILE A 224 -6.04 -9.07 -10.96
N THR A 225 -5.51 -10.13 -11.34
CA THR A 225 -5.01 -10.39 -12.69
C THR A 225 -6.03 -10.67 -13.79
N HIS A 226 -7.38 -10.68 -13.61
CA HIS A 226 -8.14 -11.40 -14.62
C HIS A 226 -9.38 -10.74 -15.21
N ASP A 227 -9.42 -10.72 -16.56
CA ASP A 227 -10.51 -10.22 -17.40
C ASP A 227 -11.86 -10.89 -17.14
N ALA A 228 -11.88 -12.17 -16.76
CA ALA A 228 -13.09 -12.89 -16.42
C ALA A 228 -13.80 -12.25 -15.22
N PHE A 229 -13.04 -11.98 -14.16
CA PHE A 229 -13.53 -11.36 -12.95
C PHE A 229 -14.10 -9.96 -13.19
N ASN A 230 -13.44 -9.16 -14.03
CA ASN A 230 -13.90 -7.81 -14.40
C ASN A 230 -15.30 -7.80 -15.03
N LYS A 231 -15.66 -8.85 -15.77
CA LYS A 231 -17.00 -8.96 -16.39
C LYS A 231 -18.11 -9.18 -15.38
N PHE A 232 -17.85 -9.95 -14.32
CA PHE A 232 -18.86 -10.27 -13.31
C PHE A 232 -19.10 -9.14 -12.31
N ILE A 233 -18.07 -8.38 -11.99
CA ILE A 233 -18.17 -7.23 -11.09
C ILE A 233 -18.61 -5.97 -11.85
N GLY A 234 -18.39 -5.95 -13.17
CA GLY A 234 -18.82 -4.86 -14.03
C GLY A 234 -20.32 -4.61 -13.93
N GLY A 235 -20.69 -3.43 -13.45
CA GLY A 235 -22.07 -3.05 -13.22
C GLY A 235 -22.52 -3.03 -11.76
N CYS A 236 -21.72 -3.55 -10.82
CA CYS A 236 -22.00 -3.39 -9.39
C CYS A 236 -21.49 -2.02 -8.90
N PRO A 237 -22.35 -1.07 -8.59
CA PRO A 237 -21.96 0.34 -8.43
C PRO A 237 -21.11 0.62 -7.17
N ASN A 238 -21.07 -0.29 -6.21
CA ASN A 238 -20.30 -0.15 -4.99
C ASN A 238 -19.43 -1.38 -4.70
N ALA A 239 -18.91 -2.03 -5.74
CA ALA A 239 -17.93 -3.10 -5.59
C ALA A 239 -16.54 -2.56 -5.30
N PHE A 240 -15.82 -3.17 -4.35
CA PHE A 240 -14.46 -2.81 -3.97
C PHE A 240 -13.56 -4.04 -3.94
N GLY A 241 -12.45 -3.99 -4.67
CA GLY A 241 -11.40 -4.98 -4.59
C GLY A 241 -10.36 -4.64 -3.53
N LEU A 242 -9.86 -5.68 -2.87
CA LEU A 242 -8.70 -5.63 -1.99
C LEU A 242 -7.76 -6.77 -2.39
N PHE A 243 -6.50 -6.47 -2.68
CA PHE A 243 -5.53 -7.47 -3.10
C PHE A 243 -4.12 -7.18 -2.57
N GLY A 244 -3.22 -8.16 -2.59
CA GLY A 244 -1.84 -8.08 -2.11
C GLY A 244 -0.80 -8.21 -3.23
N HIS A 245 0.17 -9.08 -3.05
CA HIS A 245 1.12 -9.61 -4.00
C HIS A 245 2.21 -8.65 -4.51
N TRP A 246 1.89 -7.42 -4.84
CA TRP A 246 2.84 -6.53 -5.52
C TRP A 246 3.72 -5.70 -4.59
N HIS A 247 3.52 -5.78 -3.28
CA HIS A 247 4.32 -5.11 -2.25
C HIS A 247 4.55 -3.60 -2.48
N GLN A 248 3.62 -2.92 -3.10
CA GLN A 248 3.74 -1.48 -3.30
C GLN A 248 3.34 -0.71 -2.04
N SER A 249 3.85 0.51 -1.93
CA SER A 249 3.52 1.39 -0.81
C SER A 249 2.15 2.05 -0.99
N ALA A 250 1.35 2.10 0.06
CA ALA A 250 0.13 2.91 0.09
C ALA A 250 0.40 4.43 0.06
N ALA A 251 1.65 4.88 0.12
CA ALA A 251 2.01 6.25 -0.21
C ALA A 251 1.91 6.53 -1.71
N ASN A 252 1.90 5.48 -2.53
CA ASN A 252 1.70 5.56 -3.97
C ASN A 252 0.20 5.49 -4.30
N TRP A 253 -0.36 6.54 -4.86
CA TRP A 253 -1.77 6.58 -5.26
C TRP A 253 -2.10 5.66 -6.44
N ASN A 254 -1.09 5.21 -7.21
CA ASN A 254 -1.30 4.21 -8.25
C ASN A 254 -1.61 2.81 -7.70
N THR A 255 -1.60 2.61 -6.41
CA THR A 255 -2.10 1.39 -5.76
C THR A 255 -3.63 1.28 -5.80
N ILE A 256 -4.32 2.32 -6.24
CA ILE A 256 -5.75 2.28 -6.59
C ILE A 256 -5.87 1.97 -8.07
N HIS A 257 -6.32 0.77 -8.39
CA HIS A 257 -6.53 0.30 -9.75
C HIS A 257 -8.01 0.35 -10.09
N MET A 258 -8.36 0.91 -11.22
CA MET A 258 -9.72 0.80 -11.75
C MET A 258 -9.81 -0.45 -12.62
N LEU A 259 -10.50 -1.49 -12.15
CA LEU A 259 -10.72 -2.74 -12.90
C LEU A 259 -11.55 -2.50 -14.16
N ASN A 260 -12.45 -1.57 -14.04
CA ASN A 260 -13.26 -0.99 -15.10
C ASN A 260 -13.52 0.47 -14.71
N GLU A 261 -14.32 1.19 -15.46
CA GLU A 261 -14.58 2.59 -15.18
C GLU A 261 -15.30 2.85 -13.83
N THR A 262 -15.84 1.81 -13.20
CA THR A 262 -16.70 1.94 -12.01
C THR A 262 -16.21 1.23 -10.76
N THR A 263 -15.27 0.28 -10.89
CA THR A 263 -14.88 -0.60 -9.78
C THR A 263 -13.41 -0.39 -9.38
N PRO A 264 -13.15 0.27 -8.26
CA PRO A 264 -11.81 0.38 -7.73
C PRO A 264 -11.37 -0.94 -7.09
N SER A 265 -10.12 -1.31 -7.30
CA SER A 265 -9.43 -2.34 -6.57
C SER A 265 -8.16 -1.76 -5.95
N ILE A 266 -8.02 -1.95 -4.66
CA ILE A 266 -6.97 -1.31 -3.88
C ILE A 266 -5.92 -2.35 -3.57
N GLN A 267 -4.69 -2.09 -4.02
CA GLN A 267 -3.57 -2.86 -3.59
C GLN A 267 -3.26 -2.56 -2.13
N CYS A 268 -3.43 -3.57 -1.30
CA CYS A 268 -3.08 -3.52 0.10
C CYS A 268 -1.55 -3.54 0.23
N PRO A 269 -0.97 -2.59 0.96
CA PRO A 269 0.46 -2.55 1.14
C PRO A 269 0.96 -3.71 1.99
N ALA A 270 2.18 -4.15 1.74
CA ALA A 270 2.78 -5.26 2.44
C ALA A 270 3.24 -4.91 3.86
N LEU A 271 3.12 -5.87 4.77
CA LEU A 271 3.89 -5.88 6.02
C LEU A 271 5.33 -6.43 5.80
N TYR A 272 5.58 -7.01 4.66
CA TYR A 272 6.91 -7.36 4.14
C TYR A 272 7.62 -6.13 3.59
N PRO A 273 8.97 -6.09 3.47
CA PRO A 273 9.62 -4.97 2.80
C PRO A 273 8.96 -4.67 1.46
N LEU A 274 8.63 -3.40 1.30
CA LEU A 274 8.09 -2.91 0.04
C LEU A 274 9.18 -2.98 -1.03
N PHE A 275 8.82 -3.50 -2.19
CA PHE A 275 9.69 -3.45 -3.33
C PHE A 275 9.43 -2.16 -4.11
N GLY A 276 10.42 -1.28 -4.15
CA GLY A 276 10.48 -0.22 -5.13
C GLY A 276 11.09 -0.78 -6.40
N ASP A 277 10.27 -1.28 -7.27
CA ASP A 277 10.69 -1.56 -8.63
C ASP A 277 10.37 -0.32 -9.46
N GLY A 278 11.40 0.35 -9.97
CA GLY A 278 11.29 1.59 -10.75
C GLY A 278 10.46 1.48 -12.03
N LYS A 279 9.97 0.29 -12.37
CA LYS A 279 9.09 0.06 -13.51
C LYS A 279 7.62 0.37 -13.24
N TRP A 280 7.20 0.42 -11.97
CA TRP A 280 5.79 0.43 -11.60
C TRP A 280 5.25 1.80 -11.17
N LEU A 281 6.03 2.85 -11.27
CA LEU A 281 5.53 4.20 -11.02
C LEU A 281 4.76 4.72 -12.22
N GLY A 282 3.46 4.86 -12.06
CA GLY A 282 2.62 5.47 -13.06
C GLY A 282 1.50 4.60 -13.61
N GLY A 283 1.25 3.42 -13.02
CA GLY A 283 0.12 2.55 -13.42
C GLY A 283 0.16 2.21 -14.93
N GLY A 284 0.72 1.06 -15.29
CA GLY A 284 0.89 0.64 -16.69
C GLY A 284 2.11 1.31 -17.36
N ASP A 285 2.19 1.24 -18.68
CA ASP A 285 3.34 1.68 -19.50
C ASP A 285 3.65 3.19 -19.50
N LYS A 286 2.99 3.97 -18.63
CA LYS A 286 3.20 5.41 -18.56
C LYS A 286 4.18 5.75 -17.44
N TYR A 287 5.42 5.96 -17.79
CA TYR A 287 6.43 6.51 -16.87
C TYR A 287 6.05 7.90 -16.38
N ILE A 288 6.13 8.12 -15.07
CA ILE A 288 5.95 9.44 -14.45
C ILE A 288 7.05 10.40 -14.89
N SER A 289 8.26 9.87 -15.15
CA SER A 289 9.39 10.64 -15.62
C SER A 289 9.94 10.09 -16.95
N LYS A 290 10.81 10.87 -17.60
CA LYS A 290 11.52 10.45 -18.83
C LYS A 290 12.63 9.42 -18.57
N ALA A 291 12.90 9.10 -17.32
CA ALA A 291 13.88 8.09 -16.92
C ALA A 291 13.24 7.12 -15.93
N PRO A 292 13.69 5.85 -15.89
CA PRO A 292 13.30 4.94 -14.83
C PRO A 292 13.73 5.50 -13.47
N LEU A 293 12.96 5.21 -12.42
CA LEU A 293 13.33 5.59 -11.07
C LEU A 293 14.56 4.81 -10.63
N GLU A 294 15.59 5.57 -10.25
CA GLU A 294 16.81 5.02 -9.69
C GLU A 294 16.74 4.91 -8.17
N GLY A 295 17.53 4.00 -7.67
CA GLY A 295 17.60 3.75 -6.24
C GLY A 295 16.60 2.69 -5.79
N LYS A 296 16.98 2.00 -4.75
CA LYS A 296 16.06 1.18 -3.97
C LYS A 296 15.29 2.14 -3.08
N LEU A 297 14.00 1.88 -2.88
CA LEU A 297 13.29 2.48 -1.75
C LEU A 297 14.17 2.25 -0.52
N GLN A 298 14.79 3.33 -0.03
CA GLN A 298 15.76 3.21 1.05
C GLN A 298 15.09 2.54 2.24
N GLY A 299 15.70 1.47 2.68
CA GLY A 299 15.49 0.94 4.00
C GLY A 299 14.63 -0.28 4.16
N GLY A 300 14.10 -0.96 3.15
CA GLY A 300 13.51 -2.32 3.33
C GLY A 300 12.67 -2.59 4.60
N GLN A 301 12.32 -1.56 5.36
CA GLN A 301 11.77 -1.65 6.72
C GLN A 301 10.34 -1.11 6.83
N TRP A 302 9.77 -0.65 5.74
CA TRP A 302 8.43 -0.12 5.75
C TRP A 302 7.41 -1.24 5.91
N ARG A 303 6.51 -1.07 6.84
CA ARG A 303 5.48 -2.01 7.21
C ARG A 303 4.15 -1.28 7.19
N GLN A 304 3.32 -1.57 6.23
CA GLN A 304 2.14 -0.76 6.00
C GLN A 304 0.87 -1.60 6.02
N GLY A 305 -0.25 -0.94 6.23
CA GLY A 305 -1.59 -1.50 6.18
C GLY A 305 -2.63 -0.40 6.11
N LEU A 306 -3.90 -0.80 6.07
CA LEU A 306 -5.02 0.11 5.91
C LEU A 306 -6.03 -0.06 7.05
N VAL A 307 -6.74 1.02 7.37
CA VAL A 307 -7.98 0.95 8.15
C VAL A 307 -9.10 1.53 7.31
N VAL A 308 -10.11 0.73 7.07
CA VAL A 308 -11.27 1.11 6.28
C VAL A 308 -12.45 1.40 7.20
N ARG A 309 -13.07 2.55 7.02
CA ARG A 309 -14.26 2.99 7.77
C ARG A 309 -15.40 3.26 6.81
N LEU A 310 -16.51 2.59 7.00
CA LEU A 310 -17.72 2.81 6.24
C LEU A 310 -18.70 3.65 7.02
N TYR A 311 -19.28 4.60 6.30
CA TYR A 311 -20.40 5.44 6.74
C TYR A 311 -21.59 5.23 5.79
N ASP A 312 -22.71 5.92 6.01
CA ASP A 312 -23.90 5.76 5.16
C ASP A 312 -23.63 6.09 3.69
N ASP A 313 -22.79 7.10 3.45
CA ASP A 313 -22.56 7.71 2.14
C ASP A 313 -21.08 7.81 1.76
N LEU A 314 -20.17 7.36 2.64
CA LEU A 314 -18.72 7.49 2.48
C LEU A 314 -17.98 6.21 2.85
N LEU A 315 -16.89 5.96 2.13
CA LEU A 315 -15.83 5.05 2.53
C LEU A 315 -14.55 5.87 2.76
N VAL A 316 -13.91 5.67 3.92
CA VAL A 316 -12.67 6.35 4.31
C VAL A 316 -11.60 5.30 4.54
N ILE A 317 -10.46 5.44 3.87
CA ILE A 317 -9.32 4.53 3.98
C ILE A 317 -8.14 5.28 4.55
N GLU A 318 -7.82 5.00 5.79
CA GLU A 318 -6.59 5.45 6.44
C GLU A 318 -5.43 4.58 5.98
N ARG A 319 -4.31 5.21 5.60
CA ARG A 319 -3.08 4.56 5.15
C ARG A 319 -2.02 4.73 6.23
N ARG A 320 -1.46 3.62 6.71
CA ARG A 320 -0.59 3.67 7.88
C ARG A 320 0.69 2.86 7.74
N GLU A 321 1.76 3.40 8.30
CA GLU A 321 3.05 2.75 8.47
C GLU A 321 3.16 2.26 9.93
N PHE A 322 3.63 1.03 10.15
CA PHE A 322 3.68 0.37 11.46
C PHE A 322 5.12 0.13 11.98
N GLY A 323 6.14 0.46 11.21
CA GLY A 323 7.54 0.36 11.64
C GLY A 323 7.90 1.47 12.62
N GLU A 324 8.02 2.68 12.12
CA GLU A 324 8.22 3.89 12.93
C GLU A 324 6.88 4.47 13.41
N GLY A 325 5.80 4.06 12.77
CA GLY A 325 4.45 4.52 13.03
C GLY A 325 4.08 5.78 12.22
N GLY A 326 2.78 6.03 12.12
CA GLY A 326 2.28 7.26 11.54
C GLY A 326 1.49 7.08 10.24
N SER A 327 0.88 8.17 9.83
CA SER A 327 0.10 8.26 8.61
C SER A 327 1.00 8.38 7.39
N LEU A 328 0.56 7.81 6.29
CA LEU A 328 1.22 7.94 4.99
C LEU A 328 0.75 9.16 4.18
N GLY A 329 -0.11 9.98 4.73
CA GLY A 329 -0.67 11.15 4.08
C GLY A 329 -2.17 11.25 4.31
N LEU A 330 -2.87 11.93 3.41
CA LEU A 330 -4.32 12.05 3.49
C LEU A 330 -5.00 10.69 3.42
N ASP A 331 -6.09 10.56 4.16
CA ASP A 331 -6.98 9.42 3.99
C ASP A 331 -7.66 9.48 2.61
N TRP A 332 -7.81 8.33 1.98
CA TRP A 332 -8.62 8.25 0.76
C TRP A 332 -10.09 8.27 1.14
N VAL A 333 -10.83 9.22 0.58
CA VAL A 333 -12.26 9.39 0.85
C VAL A 333 -13.03 9.16 -0.43
N MET A 334 -13.97 8.21 -0.40
CA MET A 334 -14.80 7.90 -1.53
C MET A 334 -16.28 8.01 -1.18
N PRO A 335 -17.01 8.89 -1.84
CA PRO A 335 -18.46 8.89 -1.81
C PRO A 335 -19.02 7.59 -2.41
N LEU A 336 -19.96 6.94 -1.70
CA LEU A 336 -20.63 5.74 -2.17
C LEU A 336 -21.69 6.07 -3.26
N GLY A 337 -22.02 5.08 -4.06
CA GLY A 337 -22.97 5.18 -5.16
C GLY A 337 -22.31 5.32 -6.54
N LYS A 338 -23.12 5.18 -7.58
CA LYS A 338 -22.63 5.31 -8.96
C LYS A 338 -22.11 6.72 -9.21
N ARG A 339 -20.89 6.81 -9.72
CA ARG A 339 -20.21 8.07 -10.08
C ARG A 339 -19.62 7.96 -11.48
N ASP A 340 -19.79 9.01 -12.26
CA ASP A 340 -19.21 9.12 -13.60
C ASP A 340 -18.72 10.57 -13.78
N PRO A 341 -17.39 10.79 -13.91
CA PRO A 341 -16.32 9.81 -13.76
C PRO A 341 -16.17 9.33 -12.32
N HIS A 342 -15.61 8.13 -12.17
CA HIS A 342 -15.37 7.56 -10.84
C HIS A 342 -14.31 8.38 -10.08
N PRO A 343 -14.53 8.72 -8.78
CA PRO A 343 -13.62 9.58 -8.00
C PRO A 343 -12.19 9.07 -7.90
N PHE A 344 -12.01 7.77 -7.94
CA PHE A 344 -10.68 7.13 -7.89
C PHE A 344 -10.05 6.88 -9.26
N SER A 345 -10.66 7.39 -10.35
CA SER A 345 -9.96 7.41 -11.63
C SER A 345 -8.73 8.32 -11.57
N ASN A 346 -7.68 7.96 -12.29
CA ASN A 346 -6.41 8.70 -12.28
C ASN A 346 -6.61 10.19 -12.61
N ASP A 347 -7.52 10.52 -13.50
CA ASP A 347 -7.78 11.90 -13.91
C ASP A 347 -8.48 12.71 -12.81
N GLU A 348 -9.38 12.09 -12.05
CA GLU A 348 -10.01 12.75 -10.90
C GLU A 348 -9.05 12.88 -9.72
N LEU A 349 -8.25 11.85 -9.44
CA LEU A 349 -7.22 11.91 -8.39
C LEU A 349 -6.17 12.99 -8.66
N LYS A 350 -5.74 13.16 -9.92
CA LYS A 350 -4.80 14.25 -10.29
C LYS A 350 -5.35 15.64 -10.04
N LYS A 351 -6.66 15.84 -10.09
CA LYS A 351 -7.29 17.14 -9.80
C LYS A 351 -7.27 17.46 -8.29
N VAL A 352 -7.24 16.43 -7.45
CA VAL A 352 -7.19 16.58 -5.98
C VAL A 352 -5.76 16.70 -5.49
N ILE A 353 -4.86 15.92 -6.09
CA ILE A 353 -3.44 15.92 -5.76
C ILE A 353 -2.80 17.14 -6.42
N GLY A 354 -2.60 18.20 -5.65
CA GLY A 354 -1.96 19.43 -6.13
C GLY A 354 -0.50 19.21 -6.56
N GLU A 355 0.09 20.21 -7.16
CA GLU A 355 1.50 20.20 -7.58
C GLU A 355 2.41 20.32 -6.35
N PRO A 356 3.40 19.44 -6.16
CA PRO A 356 4.39 19.60 -5.10
C PRO A 356 5.33 20.77 -5.43
N GLN A 357 5.75 21.52 -4.42
CA GLN A 357 6.58 22.70 -4.62
C GLN A 357 7.80 22.69 -3.69
N PHE A 358 8.92 23.16 -4.18
CA PHE A 358 10.05 23.46 -3.30
C PHE A 358 9.72 24.66 -2.40
N ARG A 359 10.23 24.63 -1.16
CA ARG A 359 10.15 25.78 -0.26
C ARG A 359 10.81 26.99 -0.87
N LYS A 360 10.28 28.17 -0.59
CA LYS A 360 10.91 29.44 -1.02
C LYS A 360 12.36 29.50 -0.53
N GLY A 361 13.29 29.70 -1.46
CA GLY A 361 14.73 29.75 -1.15
C GLY A 361 15.42 28.38 -1.07
N ALA A 362 14.75 27.27 -1.36
CA ALA A 362 15.39 25.97 -1.51
C ALA A 362 16.45 26.00 -2.61
N LYS A 363 17.59 25.39 -2.36
CA LYS A 363 18.73 25.34 -3.30
C LYS A 363 19.21 23.91 -3.44
N LEU A 364 19.60 23.53 -4.66
CA LEU A 364 20.36 22.30 -4.91
C LEU A 364 21.80 22.50 -4.41
N GLU A 365 22.33 21.46 -3.80
CA GLU A 365 23.76 21.33 -3.57
C GLU A 365 24.30 20.32 -4.56
N VAL A 366 25.18 20.76 -5.44
CA VAL A 366 25.79 19.93 -6.47
C VAL A 366 27.30 19.91 -6.26
N VAL A 367 27.86 18.72 -6.10
CA VAL A 367 29.28 18.53 -5.77
C VAL A 367 29.85 17.43 -6.65
N GLU A 368 31.04 17.66 -7.21
CA GLU A 368 31.84 16.61 -7.83
C GLU A 368 32.60 15.85 -6.73
N GLU A 369 32.45 14.52 -6.71
CA GLU A 369 33.23 13.66 -5.82
C GLU A 369 34.36 12.97 -6.59
N ALA A 370 35.58 13.32 -6.23
CA ALA A 370 36.80 12.68 -6.69
C ALA A 370 37.03 11.40 -5.85
N SER A 371 36.44 10.30 -6.26
CA SER A 371 36.62 8.99 -5.64
C SER A 371 37.16 7.99 -6.66
N ALA A 372 37.32 6.73 -6.28
CA ALA A 372 37.64 5.65 -7.21
C ALA A 372 36.57 5.49 -8.32
N SER A 373 35.34 6.00 -8.08
CA SER A 373 34.24 6.09 -9.04
C SER A 373 33.74 7.54 -9.05
N PRO A 374 34.34 8.44 -9.86
CA PRO A 374 33.97 9.84 -9.89
C PRO A 374 32.51 10.03 -10.26
N CYS A 375 31.79 10.83 -9.47
CA CYS A 375 30.38 11.11 -9.70
C CYS A 375 30.02 12.57 -9.41
N LEU A 376 28.93 13.02 -10.02
CA LEU A 376 28.23 14.22 -9.64
C LEU A 376 27.20 13.86 -8.57
N ARG A 377 27.36 14.37 -7.35
CA ARG A 377 26.38 14.21 -6.28
C ARG A 377 25.44 15.40 -6.23
N VAL A 378 24.15 15.12 -6.41
CA VAL A 378 23.08 16.12 -6.34
C VAL A 378 22.31 15.89 -5.04
N ARG A 379 22.36 16.85 -4.12
CA ARG A 379 21.57 16.85 -2.89
C ARG A 379 20.34 17.71 -3.09
N ILE A 380 19.19 17.10 -3.02
CA ILE A 380 17.90 17.68 -3.35
C ILE A 380 17.17 17.96 -2.03
N PRO A 381 16.83 19.21 -1.73
CA PRO A 381 16.07 19.55 -0.52
C PRO A 381 14.65 18.98 -0.61
N LEU A 382 14.04 18.74 0.54
CA LEU A 382 12.65 18.30 0.60
C LEU A 382 11.75 19.36 -0.07
N ALA A 383 10.98 18.94 -1.03
CA ALA A 383 9.87 19.72 -1.54
C ALA A 383 8.63 19.48 -0.66
N ASP A 384 7.93 20.56 -0.35
CA ASP A 384 6.65 20.43 0.32
C ASP A 384 5.60 20.03 -0.72
N GLY A 385 5.01 18.86 -0.52
CA GLY A 385 3.70 18.63 -1.07
C GLY A 385 2.73 19.61 -0.40
N ASN A 386 1.72 20.08 -1.10
CA ASN A 386 0.45 20.40 -0.50
C ASN A 386 0.12 19.24 0.46
N PRO A 387 -0.54 19.41 1.63
CA PRO A 387 -0.92 18.28 2.49
C PRO A 387 -1.52 17.09 1.72
N ASP A 388 -2.07 17.35 0.55
CA ASP A 388 -2.72 16.40 -0.33
C ASP A 388 -1.76 15.69 -1.29
N SER A 389 -0.54 16.21 -1.52
CA SER A 389 0.38 15.70 -2.53
C SER A 389 1.76 15.45 -1.94
N ARG A 390 1.93 14.26 -1.39
CA ARG A 390 3.27 13.83 -0.96
C ARG A 390 4.22 13.79 -2.15
N VAL A 391 5.43 14.36 -1.97
CA VAL A 391 6.50 14.17 -2.94
C VAL A 391 6.92 12.72 -2.92
N TYR A 392 6.82 12.06 -4.07
CA TYR A 392 7.14 10.65 -4.21
C TYR A 392 8.49 10.42 -4.88
N ALA A 393 8.83 11.30 -5.82
CA ALA A 393 10.09 11.23 -6.56
C ALA A 393 10.57 12.61 -6.99
N TYR A 394 11.82 12.68 -7.44
CA TYR A 394 12.38 13.84 -8.14
C TYR A 394 12.85 13.43 -9.53
N GLU A 395 12.51 14.22 -10.52
CA GLU A 395 13.14 14.14 -11.84
C GLU A 395 14.30 15.13 -11.89
N VAL A 396 15.46 14.62 -12.33
CA VAL A 396 16.70 15.38 -12.46
C VAL A 396 17.09 15.42 -13.93
N VAL A 397 17.31 16.61 -14.45
CA VAL A 397 17.77 16.83 -15.83
C VAL A 397 19.13 17.50 -15.77
N VAL A 398 20.15 16.87 -16.31
CA VAL A 398 21.48 17.47 -16.48
C VAL A 398 21.63 17.89 -17.94
N ILE A 399 21.92 19.15 -18.17
CA ILE A 399 22.01 19.76 -19.51
C ILE A 399 23.45 20.20 -19.71
N GLY A 400 24.05 19.73 -20.81
CA GLY A 400 25.40 20.17 -21.21
C GLY A 400 25.42 21.60 -21.73
N GLU A 401 26.60 22.18 -21.77
CA GLU A 401 26.86 23.60 -22.08
C GLU A 401 26.19 24.07 -23.37
N THR A 402 26.11 23.27 -24.39
CA THR A 402 25.45 23.63 -25.66
C THR A 402 23.93 23.49 -25.62
N GLY A 403 23.35 22.94 -24.54
CA GLY A 403 21.93 22.65 -24.42
C GLY A 403 21.43 21.48 -25.26
N SER A 404 22.25 20.94 -26.17
CA SER A 404 21.89 19.89 -27.14
C SER A 404 21.86 18.49 -26.51
N LYS A 405 22.71 18.22 -25.53
CA LYS A 405 22.76 16.93 -24.81
C LYS A 405 22.12 17.08 -23.44
N LYS A 406 21.21 16.14 -23.15
CA LYS A 406 20.47 16.09 -21.88
C LYS A 406 20.50 14.68 -21.33
N LEU A 407 20.82 14.56 -20.04
CA LEU A 407 20.67 13.35 -19.26
C LEU A 407 19.43 13.46 -18.39
N PHE A 408 18.56 12.46 -18.42
CA PHE A 408 17.39 12.37 -17.58
C PHE A 408 17.59 11.28 -16.52
N LYS A 409 17.37 11.61 -15.27
CA LYS A 409 17.39 10.71 -14.12
C LYS A 409 16.14 10.93 -13.29
N ALA A 410 15.71 9.91 -12.56
CA ALA A 410 14.66 10.03 -11.58
C ALA A 410 15.05 9.26 -10.33
N VAL A 411 14.71 9.77 -9.14
CA VAL A 411 15.05 9.18 -7.86
C VAL A 411 13.88 9.30 -6.90
N TYR A 412 13.66 8.26 -6.08
CA TYR A 412 12.66 8.33 -5.00
C TYR A 412 12.98 9.43 -4.01
N ALA A 413 11.99 10.18 -3.60
CA ALA A 413 12.13 11.14 -2.51
C ALA A 413 12.46 10.42 -1.21
N ALA A 414 13.43 10.94 -0.45
CA ALA A 414 13.79 10.36 0.85
C ALA A 414 12.56 10.29 1.76
N GLY A 415 12.29 9.10 2.27
CA GLY A 415 11.15 8.87 3.15
C GLY A 415 9.77 8.89 2.49
N CYS A 416 9.68 8.82 1.15
CA CYS A 416 8.38 8.86 0.45
C CYS A 416 7.39 7.76 0.89
N ASN A 417 7.88 6.68 1.47
CA ASN A 417 7.08 5.56 1.99
C ASN A 417 7.01 5.51 3.53
N MET A 418 7.55 6.50 4.22
CA MET A 418 7.52 6.59 5.68
C MET A 418 6.30 7.33 6.18
N GLY A 419 5.96 7.14 7.46
CA GLY A 419 5.02 8.02 8.14
C GLY A 419 5.45 9.49 8.03
N ILE A 420 4.49 10.40 7.91
CA ILE A 420 4.77 11.84 7.88
C ILE A 420 5.49 12.25 9.17
N GLY A 421 6.59 12.99 9.02
CA GLY A 421 7.43 13.44 10.13
C GLY A 421 8.55 12.48 10.51
N HIS A 422 8.64 11.32 9.86
CA HIS A 422 9.70 10.31 10.08
C HIS A 422 10.72 10.25 8.93
N GLU A 423 10.74 11.24 8.05
CA GLU A 423 11.65 11.29 6.90
C GLU A 423 13.11 11.35 7.35
N PRO A 424 14.01 10.50 6.81
CA PRO A 424 15.42 10.50 7.17
C PRO A 424 16.12 11.78 6.68
N ASN A 425 17.22 12.10 7.31
CA ASN A 425 18.09 13.22 6.87
C ASN A 425 17.35 14.55 6.63
N LYS A 426 16.30 14.83 7.41
CA LYS A 426 15.44 16.02 7.21
C LYS A 426 14.83 16.09 5.79
N GLY A 427 14.64 14.94 5.16
CA GLY A 427 14.04 14.83 3.83
C GLY A 427 14.97 15.16 2.66
N VAL A 428 16.28 15.26 2.88
CA VAL A 428 17.24 15.46 1.77
C VAL A 428 17.40 14.17 0.98
N THR A 429 17.11 14.24 -0.30
CA THR A 429 17.34 13.15 -1.26
C THR A 429 18.70 13.33 -1.93
N THR A 430 19.47 12.27 -2.06
CA THR A 430 20.76 12.31 -2.75
C THR A 430 20.71 11.41 -4.00
N LEU A 431 21.16 11.98 -5.11
CA LEU A 431 21.37 11.24 -6.37
C LEU A 431 22.86 11.33 -6.75
N GLU A 432 23.47 10.18 -7.03
CA GLU A 432 24.82 10.08 -7.57
C GLU A 432 24.76 9.73 -9.06
N ILE A 433 25.38 10.56 -9.89
CA ILE A 433 25.42 10.37 -11.34
C ILE A 433 26.88 10.10 -11.73
N PRO A 434 27.20 8.91 -12.25
CA PRO A 434 28.56 8.61 -12.71
C PRO A 434 29.06 9.65 -13.70
N LYS A 435 30.31 10.11 -13.55
CA LYS A 435 30.87 11.14 -14.42
C LYS A 435 30.83 10.73 -15.91
N ALA A 436 30.97 9.44 -16.19
CA ALA A 436 30.90 8.90 -17.54
C ALA A 436 29.52 9.06 -18.21
N GLU A 437 28.45 9.28 -17.45
CA GLU A 437 27.11 9.48 -17.98
C GLU A 437 26.80 10.96 -18.25
N LEU A 438 27.58 11.88 -17.70
CA LEU A 438 27.32 13.30 -17.81
C LEU A 438 27.45 13.79 -19.26
N PRO A 439 26.63 14.78 -19.67
CA PRO A 439 26.85 15.48 -20.91
C PRO A 439 28.25 16.11 -20.96
N PRO A 440 28.93 16.15 -22.12
CA PRO A 440 30.23 16.81 -22.21
C PRO A 440 30.13 18.33 -22.04
N GLY A 441 31.17 18.93 -21.51
CA GLY A 441 31.34 20.37 -21.31
C GLY A 441 31.98 20.68 -19.97
N GLU A 442 32.46 21.89 -19.82
CA GLU A 442 33.04 22.41 -18.57
C GLU A 442 31.96 23.01 -17.64
N SER A 443 30.74 23.23 -18.16
CA SER A 443 29.61 23.77 -17.44
C SER A 443 28.37 22.93 -17.70
N LEU A 444 27.66 22.60 -16.63
CA LEU A 444 26.42 21.83 -16.65
C LEU A 444 25.30 22.65 -15.97
N THR A 445 24.09 22.55 -16.50
CA THR A 445 22.89 23.05 -15.79
C THR A 445 22.14 21.84 -15.23
N VAL A 446 21.91 21.83 -13.92
CA VAL A 446 21.16 20.80 -13.23
C VAL A 446 19.78 21.37 -12.84
N ALA A 447 18.73 20.78 -13.39
CA ALA A 447 17.35 21.12 -13.08
C ALA A 447 16.65 19.94 -12.37
N VAL A 448 15.98 20.23 -11.26
CA VAL A 448 15.27 19.20 -10.48
C VAL A 448 13.84 19.65 -10.25
N ARG A 449 12.88 18.78 -10.54
CA ARG A 449 11.46 19.01 -10.22
C ARG A 449 10.89 17.89 -9.35
N PRO A 450 10.04 18.23 -8.36
CA PRO A 450 9.38 17.22 -7.55
C PRO A 450 8.18 16.63 -8.29
N LEU A 451 7.92 15.35 -8.04
CA LEU A 451 6.83 14.58 -8.61
C LEU A 451 5.97 13.94 -7.51
N THR A 452 4.67 13.91 -7.72
CA THR A 452 3.78 13.01 -6.98
C THR A 452 3.82 11.60 -7.58
N SER A 453 3.24 10.62 -6.91
CA SER A 453 3.10 9.25 -7.44
C SER A 453 2.21 9.17 -8.70
N LEU A 454 1.32 10.14 -8.92
CA LEU A 454 0.49 10.24 -10.14
C LEU A 454 1.14 11.05 -11.27
N GLY A 455 2.39 11.48 -11.08
CA GLY A 455 3.14 12.22 -12.10
C GLY A 455 2.83 13.71 -12.18
N THR A 456 2.02 14.24 -11.29
CA THR A 456 1.86 15.70 -11.15
C THR A 456 3.19 16.29 -10.73
N SER A 457 3.69 17.32 -11.44
CA SER A 457 5.02 17.87 -11.22
C SER A 457 4.97 19.33 -10.78
N GLY A 458 5.86 19.69 -9.85
CA GLY A 458 6.06 21.07 -9.44
C GLY A 458 7.06 21.80 -10.31
N ARG A 459 7.28 23.09 -9.97
CA ARG A 459 8.28 23.92 -10.66
C ARG A 459 9.69 23.44 -10.32
N PRO A 460 10.62 23.39 -11.32
CA PRO A 460 11.98 22.99 -11.07
C PRO A 460 12.76 24.08 -10.31
N ILE A 461 13.73 23.64 -9.51
CA ILE A 461 14.85 24.50 -9.11
C ILE A 461 16.04 24.15 -10.01
N ILE A 462 16.83 25.17 -10.33
CA ILE A 462 17.90 25.09 -11.35
C ILE A 462 19.18 25.64 -10.74
N THR A 463 20.27 24.98 -11.04
CA THR A 463 21.62 25.42 -10.63
C THR A 463 22.61 25.15 -11.77
N ASP A 464 23.52 26.09 -12.00
CA ASP A 464 24.65 25.88 -12.86
C ASP A 464 25.83 25.34 -12.05
N PHE A 465 26.59 24.45 -12.65
CA PHE A 465 27.71 23.77 -12.03
C PHE A 465 28.88 23.71 -13.01
N LYS A 466 30.08 24.03 -12.55
CA LYS A 466 31.33 23.86 -13.31
C LYS A 466 31.95 22.52 -12.95
N VAL A 467 32.23 21.70 -13.97
CA VAL A 467 32.84 20.38 -13.83
C VAL A 467 34.35 20.50 -13.65
#